data_778df58c07df665abb892509baa8147e
#
_entry.id   778df58c07df665abb892509baa8147e
#
_cell.length_a   1.000
_cell.length_b   1.000
_cell.length_c   1.000
_cell.angle_alpha   90.00
_cell.angle_beta   90.00
_cell.angle_gamma   90.00
#
_symmetry.space_group_name_H-M   'P 1'
#
loop_
_entity.id
_entity.type
_entity.pdbx_description
1 polymer ?
#
loop_
_entity_poly.entity_id
_entity_poly.type
_entity_poly.pdbx_seq_one_letter_code
_entity_poly.pdbx_strand_id
1 'polypeptide(L)'
;MSGKVVIVTGGFGVLGRAVAARFATAGDRVARVDFAASAPDDAAALDIGGVDLTDATAAAETVARVTSSLGAPAVLVNVAGGFVWEMLEDGGPATWERMFRMNALTAVTMTKAALPALRGAGAASIVNIGAGAAAKAAAGMGGYAASKAAVHRLTESLAEELKGTGITVNAVLPSIIDTPANRADMPDADPAEWVRPEAIADVIHFLASPAARAITGALVPVTRGTPE
;
A
#
# COMPACT_ATOMS: atom_id res chain seq x y z
N MET A 1 10.66 22.51 10.25
CA MET A 1 9.60 21.62 10.82
C MET A 1 10.08 20.20 10.61
N SER A 2 10.04 19.34 11.63
CA SER A 2 10.40 17.93 11.44
C SER A 2 9.39 17.28 10.49
N GLY A 3 9.86 16.50 9.49
CA GLY A 3 9.00 15.79 8.55
C GLY A 3 8.03 14.82 9.26
N LYS A 4 6.99 14.42 8.58
CA LYS A 4 6.02 13.43 9.10
C LYS A 4 6.69 12.08 9.30
N VAL A 5 6.15 11.26 10.18
CA VAL A 5 6.48 9.83 10.26
C VAL A 5 5.53 9.06 9.35
N VAL A 6 6.10 8.27 8.46
CA VAL A 6 5.39 7.50 7.43
C VAL A 6 5.69 6.02 7.61
N ILE A 7 4.66 5.19 7.63
CA ILE A 7 4.80 3.73 7.59
C ILE A 7 4.45 3.26 6.18
N VAL A 8 5.33 2.49 5.56
CA VAL A 8 5.11 1.85 4.25
C VAL A 8 5.21 0.35 4.42
N THR A 9 4.10 -0.37 4.30
CA THR A 9 4.09 -1.85 4.30
C THR A 9 4.47 -2.38 2.92
N GLY A 10 5.02 -3.60 2.82
CA GLY A 10 5.62 -4.08 1.57
C GLY A 10 6.78 -3.19 1.11
N GLY A 11 7.48 -2.59 2.09
CA GLY A 11 8.45 -1.52 1.90
C GLY A 11 9.75 -1.93 1.23
N PHE A 12 10.03 -3.24 1.12
CA PHE A 12 11.23 -3.76 0.45
C PHE A 12 10.97 -4.11 -1.03
N GLY A 13 9.70 -4.19 -1.44
CA GLY A 13 9.31 -4.37 -2.83
C GLY A 13 9.50 -3.11 -3.69
N VAL A 14 9.41 -3.28 -5.02
CA VAL A 14 9.66 -2.19 -6.00
C VAL A 14 8.80 -0.95 -5.72
N LEU A 15 7.48 -1.11 -5.61
CA LEU A 15 6.58 0.01 -5.34
C LEU A 15 6.80 0.60 -3.93
N GLY A 16 6.97 -0.26 -2.90
CA GLY A 16 7.20 0.20 -1.54
C GLY A 16 8.45 1.04 -1.39
N ARG A 17 9.54 0.67 -2.09
CA ARG A 17 10.78 1.43 -2.15
C ARG A 17 10.61 2.78 -2.83
N ALA A 18 9.90 2.82 -3.97
CA ALA A 18 9.60 4.08 -4.68
C ALA A 18 8.76 5.02 -3.80
N VAL A 19 7.75 4.50 -3.11
CA VAL A 19 6.94 5.27 -2.15
C VAL A 19 7.81 5.79 -1.01
N ALA A 20 8.63 4.94 -0.40
CA ALA A 20 9.51 5.33 0.70
C ALA A 20 10.50 6.43 0.27
N ALA A 21 11.14 6.27 -0.89
CA ALA A 21 12.05 7.26 -1.46
C ALA A 21 11.36 8.60 -1.71
N ARG A 22 10.12 8.57 -2.23
CA ARG A 22 9.36 9.81 -2.51
C ARG A 22 9.07 10.62 -1.24
N PHE A 23 8.66 9.95 -0.15
CA PHE A 23 8.45 10.61 1.14
C PHE A 23 9.76 11.09 1.76
N ALA A 24 10.82 10.27 1.72
CA ALA A 24 12.13 10.63 2.23
C ALA A 24 12.71 11.88 1.53
N THR A 25 12.56 11.97 0.20
CA THR A 25 12.97 13.16 -0.58
C THR A 25 12.19 14.42 -0.19
N ALA A 26 10.96 14.27 0.31
CA ALA A 26 10.17 15.38 0.84
C ALA A 26 10.55 15.76 2.29
N GLY A 27 11.54 15.08 2.89
CA GLY A 27 12.01 15.32 4.25
C GLY A 27 11.23 14.58 5.34
N ASP A 28 10.42 13.59 4.96
CA ASP A 28 9.68 12.76 5.89
C ASP A 28 10.54 11.60 6.42
N ARG A 29 10.24 11.11 7.62
CA ARG A 29 10.89 9.97 8.25
C ARG A 29 10.11 8.70 7.95
N VAL A 30 10.70 7.80 7.18
CA VAL A 30 10.00 6.62 6.66
C VAL A 30 10.43 5.36 7.40
N ALA A 31 9.45 4.61 7.89
CA ALA A 31 9.59 3.23 8.32
C ALA A 31 9.10 2.32 7.20
N ARG A 32 9.98 1.44 6.68
CA ARG A 32 9.59 0.36 5.76
C ARG A 32 9.38 -0.91 6.56
N VAL A 33 8.26 -1.57 6.32
CA VAL A 33 7.86 -2.82 6.98
C VAL A 33 7.63 -3.89 5.93
N ASP A 34 8.21 -5.08 6.10
CA ASP A 34 8.07 -6.15 5.10
C ASP A 34 8.07 -7.54 5.74
N PHE A 35 7.48 -8.51 5.02
CA PHE A 35 7.57 -9.92 5.35
C PHE A 35 8.97 -10.49 5.07
N ALA A 36 9.67 -9.97 4.06
CA ALA A 36 11.05 -10.31 3.79
C ALA A 36 11.94 -9.92 4.99
N ALA A 37 12.82 -10.83 5.41
CA ALA A 37 13.65 -10.63 6.60
C ALA A 37 14.73 -9.57 6.39
N SER A 38 15.28 -9.48 5.18
CA SER A 38 16.41 -8.61 4.85
C SER A 38 15.96 -7.39 4.06
N ALA A 39 16.29 -6.21 4.55
CA ALA A 39 16.08 -4.97 3.83
C ALA A 39 17.01 -4.87 2.60
N PRO A 40 16.60 -4.17 1.54
CA PRO A 40 17.49 -3.83 0.43
C PRO A 40 18.58 -2.84 0.88
N ASP A 41 19.65 -2.73 0.09
CA ASP A 41 20.83 -1.90 0.42
C ASP A 41 20.58 -0.38 0.39
N ASP A 42 19.42 0.06 -0.08
CA ASP A 42 19.03 1.48 -0.04
C ASP A 42 18.54 1.89 1.35
N ALA A 43 19.00 3.02 1.83
CA ALA A 43 18.73 3.48 3.20
C ALA A 43 17.30 4.01 3.37
N ALA A 44 16.63 3.60 4.44
CA ALA A 44 15.47 4.27 5.01
C ALA A 44 15.78 4.72 6.46
N ALA A 45 14.89 5.53 7.05
CA ALA A 45 15.08 5.95 8.45
C ALA A 45 14.92 4.76 9.42
N LEU A 46 14.08 3.78 9.06
CA LEU A 46 13.88 2.55 9.83
C LEU A 46 13.41 1.42 8.90
N ASP A 47 14.06 0.26 8.98
CA ASP A 47 13.65 -0.96 8.31
C ASP A 47 13.25 -2.03 9.33
N ILE A 48 12.09 -2.66 9.11
CA ILE A 48 11.54 -3.73 9.94
C ILE A 48 11.15 -4.89 9.02
N GLY A 49 12.03 -5.87 8.91
CA GLY A 49 11.81 -7.10 8.14
C GLY A 49 11.30 -8.25 9.00
N GLY A 50 10.81 -9.31 8.34
CA GLY A 50 10.31 -10.53 8.98
C GLY A 50 8.95 -10.39 9.65
N VAL A 51 8.13 -9.40 9.24
CA VAL A 51 6.84 -9.11 9.88
C VAL A 51 5.69 -9.72 9.09
N ASP A 52 4.98 -10.67 9.68
CA ASP A 52 3.68 -11.13 9.15
C ASP A 52 2.58 -10.14 9.57
N LEU A 53 2.19 -9.27 8.65
CA LEU A 53 1.14 -8.28 8.87
C LEU A 53 -0.29 -8.88 8.92
N THR A 54 -0.45 -10.19 8.76
CA THR A 54 -1.73 -10.86 9.06
C THR A 54 -1.88 -11.18 10.54
N ASP A 55 -0.79 -11.07 11.32
CA ASP A 55 -0.78 -11.20 12.78
C ASP A 55 -0.99 -9.84 13.45
N ALA A 56 -2.04 -9.75 14.27
CA ALA A 56 -2.40 -8.52 14.97
C ALA A 56 -1.36 -8.09 16.01
N THR A 57 -0.68 -9.05 16.64
CA THR A 57 0.37 -8.77 17.63
C THR A 57 1.60 -8.19 16.93
N ALA A 58 2.05 -8.82 15.86
CA ALA A 58 3.19 -8.35 15.07
C ALA A 58 2.93 -6.95 14.48
N ALA A 59 1.71 -6.67 14.01
CA ALA A 59 1.34 -5.34 13.54
C ALA A 59 1.37 -4.29 14.67
N ALA A 60 0.86 -4.62 15.86
CA ALA A 60 0.88 -3.71 17.01
C ALA A 60 2.31 -3.42 17.49
N GLU A 61 3.16 -4.44 17.60
CA GLU A 61 4.58 -4.31 17.95
C GLU A 61 5.34 -3.46 16.92
N THR A 62 5.00 -3.62 15.63
CA THR A 62 5.56 -2.80 14.55
C THR A 62 5.24 -1.32 14.74
N VAL A 63 3.98 -0.98 15.00
CA VAL A 63 3.58 0.42 15.27
C VAL A 63 4.27 0.97 16.51
N ALA A 64 4.37 0.19 17.57
CA ALA A 64 5.07 0.58 18.80
C ALA A 64 6.55 0.86 18.53
N ARG A 65 7.23 -0.01 17.76
CA ARG A 65 8.63 0.18 17.36
C ARG A 65 8.83 1.42 16.51
N VAL A 66 7.96 1.68 15.54
CA VAL A 66 8.00 2.92 14.73
C VAL A 66 7.82 4.13 15.63
N THR A 67 6.84 4.10 16.51
CA THR A 67 6.54 5.23 17.42
C THR A 67 7.70 5.54 18.35
N SER A 68 8.36 4.52 18.91
CA SER A 68 9.52 4.70 19.78
C SER A 68 10.76 5.21 19.06
N SER A 69 10.96 4.79 17.79
CA SER A 69 12.16 5.12 17.02
C SER A 69 12.05 6.44 16.25
N LEU A 70 10.89 6.70 15.65
CA LEU A 70 10.68 7.85 14.76
C LEU A 70 9.63 8.84 15.27
N GLY A 71 8.84 8.49 16.28
CA GLY A 71 7.69 9.26 16.75
C GLY A 71 6.37 8.77 16.15
N ALA A 72 5.26 9.40 16.56
CA ALA A 72 3.93 9.00 16.14
C ALA A 72 3.74 9.10 14.62
N PRO A 73 3.28 8.02 13.95
CA PRO A 73 3.02 8.05 12.52
C PRO A 73 1.82 8.96 12.18
N ALA A 74 1.96 9.72 11.11
CA ALA A 74 0.91 10.54 10.53
C ALA A 74 0.45 10.04 9.15
N VAL A 75 1.19 9.10 8.54
CA VAL A 75 0.84 8.50 7.26
C VAL A 75 1.05 6.99 7.34
N LEU A 76 0.05 6.24 6.86
CA LEU A 76 0.14 4.80 6.60
C LEU A 76 -0.09 4.55 5.11
N VAL A 77 0.84 3.88 4.45
CA VAL A 77 0.70 3.41 3.07
C VAL A 77 0.71 1.88 3.07
N ASN A 78 -0.44 1.26 2.79
CA ASN A 78 -0.59 -0.18 2.71
C ASN A 78 -0.23 -0.67 1.29
N VAL A 79 1.07 -0.96 1.08
CA VAL A 79 1.58 -1.50 -0.18
C VAL A 79 1.70 -3.02 -0.14
N ALA A 80 1.84 -3.63 1.05
CA ALA A 80 1.93 -5.08 1.19
C ALA A 80 0.82 -5.79 0.43
N GLY A 81 1.20 -6.75 -0.40
CA GLY A 81 0.30 -7.49 -1.25
C GLY A 81 1.03 -8.25 -2.35
N GLY A 82 0.27 -8.95 -3.17
CA GLY A 82 0.80 -9.71 -4.28
C GLY A 82 -0.26 -10.13 -5.27
N PHE A 83 0.17 -10.82 -6.30
CA PHE A 83 -0.66 -11.28 -7.41
C PHE A 83 -0.42 -12.76 -7.68
N VAL A 84 -1.49 -13.47 -8.00
CA VAL A 84 -1.44 -14.81 -8.59
C VAL A 84 -2.48 -14.86 -9.70
N TRP A 85 -2.02 -15.28 -10.87
CA TRP A 85 -2.91 -15.63 -11.97
C TRP A 85 -3.19 -17.14 -11.90
N GLU A 86 -4.47 -17.50 -11.84
CA GLU A 86 -4.90 -18.90 -11.73
C GLU A 86 -6.33 -19.05 -12.25
N MET A 87 -6.52 -19.92 -13.23
CA MET A 87 -7.87 -20.27 -13.70
C MET A 87 -8.60 -21.08 -12.61
N LEU A 88 -9.91 -20.89 -12.50
CA LEU A 88 -10.68 -21.56 -11.44
C LEU A 88 -10.67 -23.09 -11.57
N GLU A 89 -10.58 -23.60 -12.79
CA GLU A 89 -10.53 -25.05 -13.07
C GLU A 89 -9.22 -25.70 -12.63
N ASP A 90 -8.11 -24.93 -12.64
CA ASP A 90 -6.76 -25.40 -12.29
C ASP A 90 -6.41 -25.17 -10.83
N GLY A 91 -7.13 -24.24 -10.19
CA GLY A 91 -6.87 -23.77 -8.84
C GLY A 91 -7.91 -24.18 -7.82
N GLY A 92 -7.90 -23.51 -6.67
CA GLY A 92 -8.83 -23.83 -5.60
C GLY A 92 -8.95 -22.76 -4.52
N PRO A 93 -9.76 -23.03 -3.46
CA PRO A 93 -10.00 -22.09 -2.37
C PRO A 93 -8.72 -21.56 -1.71
N ALA A 94 -7.66 -22.36 -1.64
CA ALA A 94 -6.40 -21.97 -1.01
C ALA A 94 -5.74 -20.75 -1.66
N THR A 95 -5.81 -20.60 -2.98
CA THR A 95 -5.32 -19.40 -3.68
C THR A 95 -6.16 -18.18 -3.35
N TRP A 96 -7.48 -18.33 -3.24
CA TRP A 96 -8.39 -17.25 -2.86
C TRP A 96 -8.10 -16.80 -1.42
N GLU A 97 -7.95 -17.72 -0.48
CA GLU A 97 -7.59 -17.43 0.90
C GLU A 97 -6.23 -16.73 0.97
N ARG A 98 -5.23 -17.23 0.24
CA ARG A 98 -3.90 -16.61 0.18
C ARG A 98 -3.97 -15.18 -0.34
N MET A 99 -4.71 -14.94 -1.42
CA MET A 99 -4.87 -13.59 -1.98
C MET A 99 -5.59 -12.66 -0.99
N PHE A 100 -6.65 -13.14 -0.33
CA PHE A 100 -7.35 -12.35 0.68
C PHE A 100 -6.45 -12.01 1.88
N ARG A 101 -5.72 -13.01 2.41
CA ARG A 101 -4.78 -12.78 3.51
C ARG A 101 -3.70 -11.77 3.13
N MET A 102 -3.08 -11.96 1.97
CA MET A 102 -1.95 -11.15 1.52
C MET A 102 -2.35 -9.71 1.18
N ASN A 103 -3.50 -9.48 0.53
CA ASN A 103 -3.91 -8.17 0.04
C ASN A 103 -4.86 -7.42 0.98
N ALA A 104 -5.84 -8.11 1.54
CA ALA A 104 -6.89 -7.48 2.35
C ALA A 104 -6.56 -7.52 3.85
N LEU A 105 -6.24 -8.70 4.39
CA LEU A 105 -6.07 -8.86 5.83
C LEU A 105 -4.84 -8.09 6.34
N THR A 106 -3.73 -8.05 5.59
CA THR A 106 -2.56 -7.23 5.91
C THR A 106 -2.91 -5.75 6.06
N ALA A 107 -3.70 -5.21 5.11
CA ALA A 107 -4.14 -3.82 5.15
C ALA A 107 -5.10 -3.54 6.33
N VAL A 108 -6.05 -4.45 6.59
CA VAL A 108 -6.98 -4.35 7.73
C VAL A 108 -6.21 -4.35 9.05
N THR A 109 -5.33 -5.34 9.24
CA THR A 109 -4.62 -5.54 10.51
C THR A 109 -3.67 -4.39 10.80
N MET A 110 -2.88 -3.98 9.81
CA MET A 110 -1.95 -2.86 9.97
C MET A 110 -2.69 -1.53 10.19
N THR A 111 -3.77 -1.29 9.48
CA THR A 111 -4.61 -0.11 9.67
C THR A 111 -5.18 -0.07 11.08
N LYS A 112 -5.76 -1.19 11.56
CA LYS A 112 -6.30 -1.28 12.93
C LYS A 112 -5.23 -0.99 13.98
N ALA A 113 -4.03 -1.52 13.81
CA ALA A 113 -2.91 -1.28 14.73
C ALA A 113 -2.46 0.18 14.74
N ALA A 114 -2.43 0.84 13.56
CA ALA A 114 -1.95 2.21 13.42
C ALA A 114 -2.99 3.28 13.82
N LEU A 115 -4.29 2.97 13.79
CA LEU A 115 -5.37 3.95 14.04
C LEU A 115 -5.21 4.77 15.32
N PRO A 116 -4.84 4.21 16.48
CA PRO A 116 -4.66 5.01 17.71
C PRO A 116 -3.59 6.09 17.56
N ALA A 117 -2.46 5.74 16.94
CA ALA A 117 -1.36 6.69 16.72
C ALA A 117 -1.72 7.75 15.66
N LEU A 118 -2.39 7.35 14.57
CA LEU A 118 -2.87 8.26 13.52
C LEU A 118 -3.90 9.28 14.08
N ARG A 119 -4.77 8.86 14.98
CA ARG A 119 -5.70 9.78 15.68
C ARG A 119 -4.96 10.81 16.52
N GLY A 120 -3.85 10.43 17.16
CA GLY A 120 -3.01 11.31 17.96
C GLY A 120 -2.24 12.36 17.14
N ALA A 121 -2.05 12.14 15.86
CA ALA A 121 -1.33 13.08 14.98
C ALA A 121 -2.15 14.31 14.56
N GLY A 122 -3.44 14.35 14.82
CA GLY A 122 -4.36 15.47 14.50
C GLY A 122 -4.71 15.56 13.01
N ALA A 123 -3.73 15.38 12.12
CA ALA A 123 -3.92 15.33 10.68
C ALA A 123 -3.14 14.14 10.10
N ALA A 124 -3.84 13.10 9.67
CA ALA A 124 -3.24 11.86 9.19
C ALA A 124 -3.84 11.39 7.86
N SER A 125 -3.16 10.46 7.19
CA SER A 125 -3.62 9.89 5.93
C SER A 125 -3.34 8.39 5.88
N ILE A 126 -4.31 7.64 5.37
CA ILE A 126 -4.17 6.23 5.02
C ILE A 126 -4.32 6.12 3.50
N VAL A 127 -3.35 5.51 2.84
CA VAL A 127 -3.41 5.26 1.39
C VAL A 127 -3.22 3.76 1.15
N ASN A 128 -4.21 3.14 0.53
CA ASN A 128 -4.21 1.73 0.19
C ASN A 128 -3.85 1.50 -1.28
N ILE A 129 -3.24 0.35 -1.60
CA ILE A 129 -3.04 -0.07 -2.99
C ILE A 129 -4.16 -1.02 -3.39
N GLY A 130 -5.11 -0.48 -4.15
CA GLY A 130 -6.16 -1.22 -4.83
C GLY A 130 -5.69 -1.81 -6.17
N ALA A 131 -6.61 -2.01 -7.08
CA ALA A 131 -6.32 -2.40 -8.47
C ALA A 131 -7.54 -2.12 -9.37
N GLY A 132 -7.30 -1.77 -10.63
CA GLY A 132 -8.38 -1.66 -11.63
C GLY A 132 -9.13 -2.97 -11.84
N ALA A 133 -8.45 -4.11 -11.71
CA ALA A 133 -9.03 -5.45 -11.78
C ALA A 133 -10.13 -5.72 -10.74
N ALA A 134 -10.17 -4.98 -9.64
CA ALA A 134 -11.23 -5.10 -8.62
C ALA A 134 -12.60 -4.63 -9.11
N ALA A 135 -12.64 -3.75 -10.11
CA ALA A 135 -13.91 -3.31 -10.73
C ALA A 135 -14.38 -4.28 -11.82
N LYS A 136 -13.44 -4.88 -12.57
CA LYS A 136 -13.73 -5.85 -13.63
C LYS A 136 -12.56 -6.83 -13.76
N ALA A 137 -12.76 -8.05 -13.27
CA ALA A 137 -11.76 -9.10 -13.34
C ALA A 137 -11.64 -9.68 -14.75
N ALA A 138 -10.40 -9.95 -15.19
CA ALA A 138 -10.10 -10.77 -16.34
C ALA A 138 -10.02 -12.26 -15.96
N ALA A 139 -9.92 -13.14 -16.96
CA ALA A 139 -9.71 -14.57 -16.75
C ALA A 139 -8.44 -14.81 -15.91
N GLY A 140 -8.49 -15.75 -14.98
CA GLY A 140 -7.40 -16.08 -14.08
C GLY A 140 -7.15 -15.06 -12.94
N MET A 141 -7.91 -13.98 -12.87
CA MET A 141 -7.75 -12.94 -11.85
C MET A 141 -8.76 -13.01 -10.70
N GLY A 142 -9.60 -14.04 -10.62
CA GLY A 142 -10.71 -14.09 -9.68
C GLY A 142 -10.32 -13.83 -8.23
N GLY A 143 -9.42 -14.63 -7.67
CA GLY A 143 -8.97 -14.50 -6.27
C GLY A 143 -8.27 -13.16 -6.00
N TYR A 144 -7.42 -12.72 -6.93
CA TYR A 144 -6.76 -11.40 -6.82
C TYR A 144 -7.77 -10.26 -6.84
N ALA A 145 -8.66 -10.22 -7.85
CA ALA A 145 -9.65 -9.16 -8.00
C ALA A 145 -10.59 -9.09 -6.80
N ALA A 146 -11.04 -10.23 -6.28
CA ALA A 146 -11.87 -10.29 -5.08
C ALA A 146 -11.13 -9.71 -3.85
N SER A 147 -9.85 -10.06 -3.67
CA SER A 147 -9.04 -9.53 -2.58
C SER A 147 -8.82 -8.02 -2.68
N LYS A 148 -8.62 -7.49 -3.88
CA LYS A 148 -8.49 -6.04 -4.11
C LYS A 148 -9.83 -5.31 -4.01
N ALA A 149 -10.96 -5.96 -4.35
CA ALA A 149 -12.29 -5.41 -4.08
C ALA A 149 -12.54 -5.24 -2.57
N ALA A 150 -12.04 -6.17 -1.74
CA ALA A 150 -12.09 -6.01 -0.28
C ALA A 150 -11.29 -4.78 0.19
N VAL A 151 -10.13 -4.49 -0.40
CA VAL A 151 -9.35 -3.26 -0.11
C VAL A 151 -10.12 -2.00 -0.50
N HIS A 152 -10.87 -2.02 -1.64
CA HIS A 152 -11.73 -0.90 -2.02
C HIS A 152 -12.82 -0.66 -0.98
N ARG A 153 -13.52 -1.72 -0.56
CA ARG A 153 -14.58 -1.61 0.48
C ARG A 153 -14.02 -1.16 1.83
N LEU A 154 -12.83 -1.66 2.22
CA LEU A 154 -12.13 -1.17 3.41
C LEU A 154 -11.88 0.34 3.33
N THR A 155 -11.41 0.84 2.19
CA THR A 155 -11.11 2.25 1.97
C THR A 155 -12.35 3.12 2.14
N GLU A 156 -13.45 2.74 1.50
CA GLU A 156 -14.71 3.48 1.52
C GLU A 156 -15.36 3.44 2.91
N SER A 157 -15.47 2.26 3.52
CA SER A 157 -16.07 2.10 4.86
C SER A 157 -15.27 2.88 5.91
N LEU A 158 -13.95 2.74 5.91
CA LEU A 158 -13.11 3.42 6.89
C LEU A 158 -13.12 4.95 6.71
N ALA A 159 -13.23 5.46 5.48
CA ALA A 159 -13.40 6.88 5.22
C ALA A 159 -14.71 7.42 5.87
N GLU A 160 -15.80 6.64 5.79
CA GLU A 160 -17.05 6.97 6.45
C GLU A 160 -16.95 6.91 7.99
N GLU A 161 -16.31 5.86 8.53
CA GLU A 161 -16.09 5.70 9.98
C GLU A 161 -15.24 6.82 10.59
N LEU A 162 -14.35 7.42 9.79
CA LEU A 162 -13.44 8.48 10.23
C LEU A 162 -13.91 9.89 9.89
N LYS A 163 -15.15 10.06 9.40
CA LYS A 163 -15.75 11.38 9.20
C LYS A 163 -15.68 12.23 10.48
N GLY A 164 -15.37 13.50 10.31
CA GLY A 164 -15.22 14.44 11.43
C GLY A 164 -13.89 14.30 12.19
N THR A 165 -13.02 13.35 11.78
CA THR A 165 -11.65 13.29 12.28
C THR A 165 -10.69 13.98 11.31
N GLY A 166 -9.44 14.17 11.74
CA GLY A 166 -8.39 14.69 10.87
C GLY A 166 -7.76 13.62 9.92
N ILE A 167 -8.39 12.45 9.75
CA ILE A 167 -7.80 11.33 8.99
C ILE A 167 -8.50 11.19 7.64
N THR A 168 -7.74 11.17 6.53
CA THR A 168 -8.23 10.82 5.20
C THR A 168 -7.86 9.39 4.86
N VAL A 169 -8.74 8.68 4.13
CA VAL A 169 -8.52 7.30 3.68
C VAL A 169 -8.82 7.21 2.19
N ASN A 170 -7.82 6.88 1.38
CA ASN A 170 -7.96 6.77 -0.07
C ASN A 170 -7.25 5.52 -0.58
N ALA A 171 -7.55 5.10 -1.81
CA ALA A 171 -6.80 4.08 -2.50
C ALA A 171 -6.33 4.57 -3.87
N VAL A 172 -5.15 4.15 -4.29
CA VAL A 172 -4.69 4.24 -5.67
C VAL A 172 -4.92 2.91 -6.37
N LEU A 173 -5.34 2.96 -7.63
CA LEU A 173 -5.67 1.79 -8.45
C LEU A 173 -4.73 1.75 -9.67
N PRO A 174 -3.51 1.22 -9.51
CA PRO A 174 -2.60 1.08 -10.63
C PRO A 174 -3.15 0.12 -11.69
N SER A 175 -2.79 0.35 -12.95
CA SER A 175 -2.78 -0.67 -13.99
C SER A 175 -1.53 -1.57 -13.80
N ILE A 176 -0.97 -2.08 -14.87
CA ILE A 176 0.29 -2.85 -14.79
C ILE A 176 1.40 -1.91 -14.34
N ILE A 177 2.10 -2.30 -13.29
CA ILE A 177 3.24 -1.52 -12.76
C ILE A 177 4.51 -1.99 -13.46
N ASP A 178 5.31 -1.06 -13.93
CA ASP A 178 6.61 -1.39 -14.53
C ASP A 178 7.58 -1.89 -13.46
N THR A 179 7.72 -3.21 -13.40
CA THR A 179 8.60 -3.89 -12.47
C THR A 179 9.39 -4.98 -13.18
N PRO A 180 10.59 -5.35 -12.69
CA PRO A 180 11.35 -6.48 -13.26
C PRO A 180 10.54 -7.78 -13.33
N ALA A 181 9.69 -8.05 -12.33
CA ALA A 181 8.82 -9.23 -12.31
C ALA A 181 7.80 -9.20 -13.45
N ASN A 182 7.06 -8.09 -13.61
CA ASN A 182 6.07 -7.95 -14.69
C ASN A 182 6.73 -7.99 -16.08
N ARG A 183 7.94 -7.43 -16.23
CA ARG A 183 8.69 -7.52 -17.49
C ARG A 183 9.10 -8.96 -17.81
N ALA A 184 9.44 -9.75 -16.78
CA ALA A 184 9.77 -11.18 -16.96
C ALA A 184 8.53 -12.02 -17.28
N ASP A 185 7.39 -11.73 -16.64
CA ASP A 185 6.13 -12.46 -16.79
C ASP A 185 5.43 -12.14 -18.13
N MET A 186 5.68 -10.95 -18.70
CA MET A 186 5.04 -10.46 -19.93
C MET A 186 6.10 -9.93 -20.93
N PRO A 187 6.98 -10.79 -21.46
CA PRO A 187 8.11 -10.35 -22.28
C PRO A 187 7.70 -9.73 -23.63
N ASP A 188 6.49 -10.02 -24.12
CA ASP A 188 5.96 -9.50 -25.39
C ASP A 188 5.14 -8.20 -25.21
N ALA A 189 4.93 -7.74 -23.99
CA ALA A 189 4.19 -6.50 -23.73
C ALA A 189 5.13 -5.28 -23.81
N ASP A 190 4.55 -4.12 -24.18
CA ASP A 190 5.32 -2.86 -24.21
C ASP A 190 5.32 -2.20 -22.82
N PRO A 191 6.47 -2.14 -22.12
CA PRO A 191 6.56 -1.50 -20.81
C PRO A 191 6.29 0.02 -20.84
N ALA A 192 6.33 0.68 -21.99
CA ALA A 192 5.99 2.10 -22.11
C ALA A 192 4.51 2.39 -21.80
N GLU A 193 3.64 1.38 -21.94
CA GLU A 193 2.24 1.48 -21.56
C GLU A 193 2.01 1.29 -20.03
N TRP A 194 3.02 0.84 -19.31
CA TRP A 194 2.91 0.53 -17.89
C TRP A 194 3.19 1.74 -17.00
N VAL A 195 2.62 1.72 -15.81
CA VAL A 195 2.80 2.81 -14.85
C VAL A 195 4.11 2.62 -14.09
N ARG A 196 4.95 3.63 -14.09
CA ARG A 196 6.18 3.61 -13.30
C ARG A 196 5.87 3.71 -11.81
N PRO A 197 6.61 2.97 -10.96
CA PRO A 197 6.45 3.04 -9.50
C PRO A 197 6.52 4.45 -8.94
N GLU A 198 7.37 5.30 -9.50
CA GLU A 198 7.56 6.69 -9.07
C GLU A 198 6.30 7.54 -9.33
N ALA A 199 5.62 7.33 -10.47
CA ALA A 199 4.37 8.04 -10.77
C ALA A 199 3.25 7.67 -9.78
N ILE A 200 3.19 6.39 -9.37
CA ILE A 200 2.26 5.94 -8.32
C ILE A 200 2.65 6.58 -6.98
N ALA A 201 3.93 6.62 -6.65
CA ALA A 201 4.45 7.22 -5.43
C ALA A 201 4.13 8.72 -5.34
N ASP A 202 4.20 9.46 -6.45
CA ASP A 202 3.81 10.88 -6.51
C ASP A 202 2.32 11.08 -6.18
N VAL A 203 1.43 10.25 -6.73
CA VAL A 203 -0.01 10.30 -6.42
C VAL A 203 -0.26 9.97 -4.95
N ILE A 204 0.40 8.93 -4.41
CA ILE A 204 0.30 8.57 -2.99
C ILE A 204 0.76 9.73 -2.10
N HIS A 205 1.89 10.33 -2.41
CA HIS A 205 2.43 11.48 -1.68
C HIS A 205 1.46 12.68 -1.72
N PHE A 206 0.87 12.97 -2.89
CA PHE A 206 -0.17 14.00 -3.02
C PHE A 206 -1.37 13.70 -2.12
N LEU A 207 -1.92 12.48 -2.15
CA LEU A 207 -3.06 12.09 -1.31
C LEU A 207 -2.76 12.18 0.20
N ALA A 208 -1.51 12.04 0.60
CA ALA A 208 -1.04 12.22 1.98
C ALA A 208 -0.67 13.68 2.33
N SER A 209 -0.79 14.61 1.39
CA SER A 209 -0.41 16.01 1.57
C SER A 209 -1.56 16.89 2.09
N PRO A 210 -1.26 18.09 2.61
CA PRO A 210 -2.29 19.08 2.97
C PRO A 210 -3.18 19.48 1.79
N ALA A 211 -2.69 19.44 0.55
CA ALA A 211 -3.46 19.82 -0.65
C ALA A 211 -4.60 18.83 -0.96
N ALA A 212 -4.53 17.60 -0.45
CA ALA A 212 -5.54 16.56 -0.70
C ALA A 212 -6.51 16.36 0.48
N ARG A 213 -6.54 17.24 1.49
CA ARG A 213 -7.35 17.03 2.71
C ARG A 213 -8.86 16.97 2.47
N ALA A 214 -9.34 17.47 1.35
CA ALA A 214 -10.74 17.37 0.95
C ALA A 214 -11.08 16.02 0.26
N ILE A 215 -10.08 15.17 0.00
CA ILE A 215 -10.23 13.88 -0.70
C ILE A 215 -10.19 12.77 0.37
N THR A 216 -11.32 12.07 0.54
CA THR A 216 -11.40 10.86 1.37
C THR A 216 -12.44 9.90 0.78
N GLY A 217 -12.24 8.59 0.94
CA GLY A 217 -13.06 7.54 0.33
C GLY A 217 -12.84 7.37 -1.17
N ALA A 218 -11.85 8.04 -1.76
CA ALA A 218 -11.61 8.00 -3.19
C ALA A 218 -10.82 6.75 -3.61
N LEU A 219 -11.24 6.18 -4.75
CA LEU A 219 -10.56 5.12 -5.48
C LEU A 219 -9.96 5.75 -6.73
N VAL A 220 -8.67 6.08 -6.70
CA VAL A 220 -8.00 6.92 -7.71
C VAL A 220 -7.27 6.05 -8.73
N PRO A 221 -7.75 5.93 -9.98
CA PRO A 221 -7.02 5.23 -11.03
C PRO A 221 -5.68 5.90 -11.35
N VAL A 222 -4.62 5.09 -11.44
CA VAL A 222 -3.28 5.51 -11.85
C VAL A 222 -2.87 4.56 -12.97
N THR A 223 -3.28 4.86 -14.19
CA THR A 223 -3.31 3.89 -15.29
C THR A 223 -2.53 4.32 -16.53
N ARG A 224 -2.04 5.56 -16.56
CA ARG A 224 -1.31 6.06 -17.71
C ARG A 224 0.17 5.76 -17.58
N GLY A 225 0.72 5.04 -18.57
CA GLY A 225 2.16 5.02 -18.79
C GLY A 225 2.67 6.46 -18.97
N THR A 226 3.87 6.73 -18.53
CA THR A 226 4.46 8.08 -18.71
C THR A 226 5.14 8.08 -20.05
N PRO A 227 4.71 8.89 -21.03
CA PRO A 227 5.51 9.14 -22.23
C PRO A 227 6.88 9.69 -21.81
N GLU A 228 7.94 9.25 -22.48
CA GLU A 228 9.27 9.83 -22.33
C GLU A 228 9.27 11.33 -22.67
#